data_35e8a027d57786dc47f86082ca54a413
#
_entry.id   35e8a027d57786dc47f86082ca54a413
#
_cell.length_a   1.000
_cell.length_b   1.000
_cell.length_c   1.000
_cell.angle_alpha   90.00
_cell.angle_beta   90.00
_cell.angle_gamma   90.00
#
_symmetry.space_group_name_H-M   'P 1'
#
loop_
_entity.id
_entity.type
_entity.pdbx_description
1 polymer ?
#
loop_
_entity_poly.entity_id
_entity_poly.type
_entity_poly.pdbx_seq_one_letter_code
_entity_poly.pdbx_strand_id
1 'polypeptide(L)'
;MFNNKTIVYTSGTFDMFHTNHLKMINYARGLGDVLIVGVSTDELVSSYKAPPIIPFNDRIQLVEALKATDIAIPQHTLDHTEIVKKLNIDAFVVGDDWFGKYDYLEEMGVKVFYFPYGNGISSSSLKKTIYDTYDKHLKAVQQTKPLTIKK
;
A
#
# COMPACT_ATOMS: atom_id res chain seq x y z
N MET A 1 -9.91 -8.25 22.66
CA MET A 1 -9.47 -9.32 21.77
C MET A 1 -7.97 -9.58 21.87
N PHE A 2 -7.13 -8.56 21.81
CA PHE A 2 -5.67 -8.73 21.86
C PHE A 2 -5.09 -8.22 23.18
N ASN A 3 -5.61 -8.72 24.30
CA ASN A 3 -5.18 -8.31 25.64
C ASN A 3 -3.67 -8.58 25.84
N ASN A 4 -2.95 -7.58 26.37
CA ASN A 4 -1.51 -7.64 26.63
C ASN A 4 -0.64 -7.87 25.37
N LYS A 5 -1.20 -7.65 24.19
CA LYS A 5 -0.46 -7.71 22.92
C LYS A 5 -0.15 -6.32 22.40
N THR A 6 1.02 -6.14 21.84
CA THR A 6 1.37 -4.92 21.11
C THR A 6 0.80 -4.99 19.70
N ILE A 7 -0.10 -4.06 19.40
CA ILE A 7 -0.80 -4.03 18.12
C ILE A 7 -0.16 -2.98 17.21
N VAL A 8 0.31 -3.42 16.06
CA VAL A 8 0.89 -2.57 15.03
C VAL A 8 -0.08 -2.45 13.86
N TYR A 9 -0.24 -1.25 13.38
CA TYR A 9 -1.04 -0.94 12.20
C TYR A 9 -0.16 -0.34 11.12
N THR A 10 -0.31 -0.79 9.90
CA THR A 10 0.28 -0.15 8.72
C THR A 10 -0.79 -0.03 7.65
N SER A 11 -0.70 0.97 6.82
CA SER A 11 -1.70 1.19 5.77
C SER A 11 -1.05 1.63 4.47
N GLY A 12 -1.74 1.37 3.39
CA GLY A 12 -1.29 1.77 2.06
C GLY A 12 -2.28 1.37 0.97
N THR A 13 -2.00 1.80 -0.23
CA THR A 13 -2.74 1.40 -1.41
C THR A 13 -2.35 0.00 -1.86
N PHE A 14 -1.06 -0.32 -1.81
CA PHE A 14 -0.49 -1.61 -2.22
C PHE A 14 -0.85 -1.98 -3.66
N ASP A 15 -0.84 -0.97 -4.54
CA ASP A 15 -1.10 -1.19 -5.96
C ASP A 15 0.12 -1.82 -6.64
N MET A 16 -0.11 -2.83 -7.47
CA MET A 16 0.96 -3.61 -8.10
C MET A 16 2.03 -4.01 -7.06
N PHE A 17 1.63 -4.77 -6.06
CA PHE A 17 2.41 -5.12 -4.89
C PHE A 17 3.85 -5.51 -5.28
N HIS A 18 4.82 -4.88 -4.61
CA HIS A 18 6.24 -5.07 -4.90
C HIS A 18 7.08 -5.14 -3.62
N THR A 19 8.39 -5.34 -3.77
CA THR A 19 9.28 -5.59 -2.63
C THR A 19 9.39 -4.42 -1.66
N ASN A 20 9.21 -3.16 -2.09
CA ASN A 20 9.21 -2.04 -1.16
C ASN A 20 7.99 -2.06 -0.24
N HIS A 21 6.83 -2.46 -0.76
CA HIS A 21 5.66 -2.72 0.07
C HIS A 21 5.93 -3.84 1.09
N LEU A 22 6.53 -4.93 0.63
CA LEU A 22 6.86 -6.07 1.49
C LEU A 22 7.83 -5.68 2.60
N LYS A 23 8.86 -4.89 2.29
CA LYS A 23 9.83 -4.41 3.28
C LYS A 23 9.17 -3.60 4.39
N MET A 24 8.25 -2.71 4.05
CA MET A 24 7.50 -1.93 5.04
C MET A 24 6.63 -2.81 5.93
N ILE A 25 5.91 -3.76 5.33
CA ILE A 25 5.05 -4.68 6.07
C ILE A 25 5.90 -5.57 7.01
N ASN A 26 7.03 -6.08 6.54
CA ASN A 26 7.92 -6.87 7.37
C ASN A 26 8.54 -6.05 8.50
N TYR A 27 8.89 -4.79 8.25
CA TYR A 27 9.36 -3.87 9.28
C TYR A 27 8.29 -3.68 10.36
N ALA A 28 7.05 -3.41 9.95
CA ALA A 28 5.93 -3.26 10.87
C ALA A 28 5.70 -4.54 11.69
N ARG A 29 5.80 -5.71 11.06
CA ARG A 29 5.67 -7.01 11.75
C ARG A 29 6.64 -7.13 12.93
N GLY A 30 7.85 -6.61 12.78
CA GLY A 30 8.89 -6.69 13.80
C GLY A 30 8.67 -5.78 15.01
N LEU A 31 7.69 -4.87 14.96
CA LEU A 31 7.47 -3.89 16.03
C LEU A 31 6.50 -4.36 17.13
N GLY A 32 5.79 -5.44 16.93
CA GLY A 32 4.82 -5.91 17.91
C GLY A 32 4.34 -7.34 17.70
N ASP A 33 3.29 -7.68 18.41
CA ASP A 33 2.76 -9.05 18.43
C ASP A 33 1.73 -9.32 17.34
N VAL A 34 0.94 -8.31 17.00
CA VAL A 34 -0.13 -8.41 16.02
C VAL A 34 0.06 -7.32 14.97
N LEU A 35 0.03 -7.70 13.70
CA LEU A 35 0.07 -6.76 12.60
C LEU A 35 -1.26 -6.71 11.86
N ILE A 36 -1.87 -5.53 11.88
CA ILE A 36 -3.07 -5.21 11.13
C ILE A 36 -2.66 -4.32 9.96
N VAL A 37 -3.06 -4.70 8.75
CA VAL A 37 -2.75 -3.96 7.53
C VAL A 37 -4.03 -3.37 6.94
N GLY A 38 -4.08 -2.05 6.86
CA GLY A 38 -5.17 -1.33 6.19
C GLY A 38 -4.87 -1.18 4.69
N VAL A 39 -5.80 -1.63 3.87
CA VAL A 39 -5.70 -1.52 2.41
C VAL A 39 -6.69 -0.47 1.93
N SER A 40 -6.19 0.60 1.31
CA SER A 40 -7.03 1.71 0.84
C SER A 40 -8.04 1.23 -0.19
N THR A 41 -9.30 1.63 0.00
CA THR A 41 -10.34 1.36 -1.00
C THR A 41 -10.10 2.14 -2.28
N ASP A 42 -10.69 1.70 -3.39
CA ASP A 42 -10.57 2.40 -4.67
C ASP A 42 -11.13 3.82 -4.56
N GLU A 43 -12.24 4.00 -3.85
CA GLU A 43 -12.87 5.31 -3.61
C GLU A 43 -11.94 6.24 -2.84
N LEU A 44 -11.30 5.74 -1.79
CA LEU A 44 -10.36 6.55 -1.01
C LEU A 44 -9.19 7.01 -1.87
N VAL A 45 -8.56 6.10 -2.60
CA VAL A 45 -7.41 6.42 -3.45
C VAL A 45 -7.79 7.46 -4.50
N SER A 46 -8.93 7.27 -5.17
CA SER A 46 -9.41 8.17 -6.21
C SER A 46 -9.76 9.56 -5.71
N SER A 47 -9.96 9.72 -4.39
CA SER A 47 -10.26 11.02 -3.79
C SER A 47 -9.05 11.97 -3.74
N TYR A 48 -7.83 11.46 -3.85
CA TYR A 48 -6.62 12.30 -3.75
C TYR A 48 -5.53 11.99 -4.77
N LYS A 49 -5.66 10.95 -5.56
CA LYS A 49 -4.70 10.61 -6.64
C LYS A 49 -5.37 9.75 -7.71
N ALA A 50 -4.62 9.36 -8.72
CA ALA A 50 -5.10 8.49 -9.79
C ALA A 50 -5.59 7.14 -9.23
N PRO A 51 -6.66 6.56 -9.83
CA PRO A 51 -7.18 5.26 -9.39
C PRO A 51 -6.12 4.16 -9.42
N PRO A 52 -6.20 3.16 -8.52
CA PRO A 52 -5.32 2.02 -8.57
C PRO A 52 -5.50 1.23 -9.88
N ILE A 53 -4.43 0.62 -10.36
CA ILE A 53 -4.49 -0.31 -11.49
C ILE A 53 -5.15 -1.62 -11.06
N ILE A 54 -4.78 -2.12 -9.89
CA ILE A 54 -5.32 -3.37 -9.34
C ILE A 54 -6.54 -3.03 -8.46
N PRO A 55 -7.72 -3.64 -8.73
CA PRO A 55 -8.92 -3.40 -7.92
C PRO A 55 -8.71 -3.78 -6.45
N PHE A 56 -9.45 -3.11 -5.57
CA PHE A 56 -9.36 -3.31 -4.12
C PHE A 56 -9.44 -4.78 -3.71
N ASN A 57 -10.40 -5.53 -4.24
CA ASN A 57 -10.59 -6.93 -3.85
C ASN A 57 -9.35 -7.79 -4.11
N ASP A 58 -8.63 -7.53 -5.19
CA ASP A 58 -7.41 -8.26 -5.50
C ASP A 58 -6.25 -7.78 -4.61
N ARG A 59 -6.17 -6.47 -4.35
CA ARG A 59 -5.12 -5.91 -3.50
C ARG A 59 -5.19 -6.42 -2.07
N ILE A 60 -6.39 -6.44 -1.48
CA ILE A 60 -6.54 -6.90 -0.10
C ILE A 60 -6.29 -8.41 0.03
N GLN A 61 -6.67 -9.21 -0.95
CA GLN A 61 -6.39 -10.65 -0.94
C GLN A 61 -4.89 -10.95 -0.94
N LEU A 62 -4.11 -10.21 -1.73
CA LEU A 62 -2.65 -10.37 -1.76
C LEU A 62 -2.04 -9.99 -0.41
N VAL A 63 -2.49 -8.90 0.20
CA VAL A 63 -2.02 -8.47 1.52
C VAL A 63 -2.37 -9.50 2.60
N GLU A 64 -3.58 -10.03 2.58
CA GLU A 64 -4.01 -11.09 3.51
C GLU A 64 -3.13 -12.34 3.41
N ALA A 65 -2.69 -12.68 2.21
CA ALA A 65 -1.88 -13.88 1.96
C ALA A 65 -0.43 -13.75 2.44
N LEU A 66 0.03 -12.54 2.78
CA LEU A 66 1.39 -12.33 3.26
C LEU A 66 1.59 -12.97 4.63
N LYS A 67 2.72 -13.65 4.77
CA LYS A 67 3.08 -14.30 6.03
C LYS A 67 3.11 -13.34 7.23
N ALA A 68 3.52 -12.09 7.00
CA ALA A 68 3.63 -11.07 8.05
C ALA A 68 2.30 -10.51 8.51
N THR A 69 1.25 -10.60 7.70
CA THR A 69 -0.06 -10.01 7.98
C THR A 69 -0.90 -10.94 8.85
N ASP A 70 -1.32 -10.45 10.02
CA ASP A 70 -2.29 -11.18 10.84
C ASP A 70 -3.72 -10.87 10.40
N ILE A 71 -4.02 -9.61 10.16
CA ILE A 71 -5.35 -9.17 9.75
C ILE A 71 -5.21 -8.08 8.67
N ALA A 72 -5.95 -8.21 7.58
CA ALA A 72 -6.09 -7.16 6.57
C ALA A 72 -7.49 -6.57 6.65
N ILE A 73 -7.59 -5.24 6.66
CA ILE A 73 -8.85 -4.52 6.74
C ILE A 73 -8.94 -3.43 5.68
N PRO A 74 -10.15 -3.07 5.23
CA PRO A 74 -10.30 -1.92 4.35
C PRO A 74 -9.94 -0.62 5.08
N GLN A 75 -9.25 0.28 4.38
CA GLN A 75 -9.04 1.65 4.84
C GLN A 75 -9.95 2.57 4.03
N HIS A 76 -10.87 3.24 4.70
CA HIS A 76 -11.86 4.11 4.07
C HIS A 76 -11.53 5.60 4.14
N THR A 77 -10.66 5.99 5.09
CA THR A 77 -10.29 7.39 5.31
C THR A 77 -8.79 7.55 5.52
N LEU A 78 -8.28 8.76 5.23
CA LEU A 78 -6.88 9.10 5.51
C LEU A 78 -6.63 9.40 6.99
N ASP A 79 -7.67 9.77 7.74
CA ASP A 79 -7.58 9.96 9.19
C ASP A 79 -7.68 8.61 9.90
N HIS A 80 -6.74 8.34 10.79
CA HIS A 80 -6.66 7.08 11.54
C HIS A 80 -7.12 7.18 12.99
N THR A 81 -7.69 8.32 13.41
CA THR A 81 -8.11 8.53 14.78
C THR A 81 -9.08 7.45 15.26
N GLU A 82 -10.08 7.16 14.46
CA GLU A 82 -11.13 6.21 14.82
C GLU A 82 -10.61 4.78 14.90
N ILE A 83 -9.83 4.34 13.91
CA ILE A 83 -9.29 2.98 13.87
C ILE A 83 -8.30 2.74 15.00
N VAL A 84 -7.51 3.75 15.36
CA VAL A 84 -6.58 3.69 16.50
C VAL A 84 -7.32 3.43 17.79
N LYS A 85 -8.41 4.14 18.04
CA LYS A 85 -9.23 3.94 19.24
C LYS A 85 -9.93 2.58 19.24
N LYS A 86 -10.52 2.22 18.12
CA LYS A 86 -11.33 1.00 18.00
C LYS A 86 -10.49 -0.26 18.17
N LEU A 87 -9.28 -0.29 17.66
CA LEU A 87 -8.40 -1.46 17.68
C LEU A 87 -7.29 -1.39 18.74
N ASN A 88 -7.24 -0.33 19.54
CA ASN A 88 -6.18 -0.11 20.54
C ASN A 88 -4.79 -0.23 19.95
N ILE A 89 -4.54 0.50 18.88
CA ILE A 89 -3.28 0.45 18.16
C ILE A 89 -2.17 1.11 18.98
N ASP A 90 -1.03 0.43 19.10
CA ASP A 90 0.14 0.90 19.86
C ASP A 90 1.18 1.56 18.96
N ALA A 91 1.30 1.11 17.71
CA ALA A 91 2.26 1.64 16.75
C ALA A 91 1.66 1.72 15.34
N PHE A 92 2.00 2.77 14.63
CA PHE A 92 1.57 2.99 13.25
C PHE A 92 2.80 3.15 12.35
N VAL A 93 2.84 2.41 11.27
CA VAL A 93 3.90 2.49 10.25
C VAL A 93 3.28 2.92 8.93
N VAL A 94 3.87 3.91 8.29
CA VAL A 94 3.46 4.42 7.00
C VAL A 94 4.70 4.84 6.20
N GLY A 95 4.61 4.92 4.89
CA GLY A 95 5.71 5.37 4.05
C GLY A 95 6.13 6.81 4.35
N ASP A 96 7.39 7.13 4.08
CA ASP A 96 7.97 8.46 4.35
C ASP A 96 7.42 9.58 3.44
N ASP A 97 6.71 9.24 2.37
CA ASP A 97 5.94 10.20 1.58
C ASP A 97 4.84 10.90 2.40
N TRP A 98 4.45 10.32 3.53
CA TRP A 98 3.50 10.91 4.49
C TRP A 98 4.18 11.60 5.69
N PHE A 99 5.48 11.81 5.63
CA PHE A 99 6.25 12.32 6.78
C PHE A 99 5.58 13.52 7.45
N GLY A 100 5.42 13.43 8.77
CA GLY A 100 4.82 14.46 9.61
C GLY A 100 3.30 14.48 9.65
N LYS A 101 2.62 13.90 8.67
CA LYS A 101 1.15 14.01 8.53
C LYS A 101 0.38 13.23 9.57
N TYR A 102 1.00 12.26 10.21
CA TYR A 102 0.38 11.40 11.23
C TYR A 102 0.96 11.59 12.62
N ASP A 103 1.78 12.63 12.83
CA ASP A 103 2.35 12.94 14.14
C ASP A 103 1.27 13.20 15.21
N TYR A 104 0.09 13.63 14.81
CA TYR A 104 -1.02 13.84 15.73
C TYR A 104 -1.45 12.57 16.47
N LEU A 105 -1.18 11.39 15.93
CA LEU A 105 -1.49 10.12 16.59
C LEU A 105 -0.64 9.91 17.84
N GLU A 106 0.50 10.57 17.96
CA GLU A 106 1.35 10.48 19.15
C GLU A 106 0.65 11.00 20.41
N GLU A 107 -0.23 12.00 20.27
CA GLU A 107 -1.05 12.51 21.36
C GLU A 107 -2.06 11.47 21.88
N MET A 108 -2.35 10.45 21.07
CA MET A 108 -3.21 9.33 21.44
C MET A 108 -2.44 8.14 22.01
N GLY A 109 -1.13 8.29 22.23
CA GLY A 109 -0.27 7.24 22.74
C GLY A 109 0.26 6.27 21.69
N VAL A 110 0.12 6.60 20.41
CA VAL A 110 0.60 5.77 19.30
C VAL A 110 2.02 6.17 18.92
N LYS A 111 2.92 5.21 18.79
CA LYS A 111 4.24 5.45 18.21
C LYS A 111 4.13 5.46 16.69
N VAL A 112 4.54 6.54 16.04
CA VAL A 112 4.46 6.70 14.60
C VAL A 112 5.83 6.53 13.97
N PHE A 113 5.91 5.67 12.96
CA PHE A 113 7.13 5.36 12.22
C PHE A 113 6.92 5.64 10.74
N TYR A 114 7.78 6.48 10.17
CA TYR A 114 7.78 6.74 8.73
C TYR A 114 8.85 5.89 8.08
N PHE A 115 8.42 4.87 7.36
CA PHE A 115 9.33 3.91 6.74
C PHE A 115 9.99 4.55 5.50
N PRO A 116 11.33 4.57 5.45
CA PRO A 116 12.03 5.15 4.32
C PRO A 116 11.95 4.23 3.09
N TYR A 117 11.15 4.63 2.11
CA TYR A 117 11.21 4.01 0.80
C TYR A 117 12.49 4.50 0.13
N GLY A 118 13.47 3.61 -0.03
CA GLY A 118 14.67 3.93 -0.78
C GLY A 118 14.38 4.17 -2.27
N ASN A 119 15.41 4.56 -3.00
CA ASN A 119 15.37 4.56 -4.46
C ASN A 119 15.14 3.13 -4.95
N GLY A 120 14.36 2.96 -5.98
CA GLY A 120 14.09 1.64 -6.54
C GLY A 120 12.65 1.52 -7.02
N ILE A 121 12.08 0.32 -6.80
CA ILE A 121 10.76 0.01 -7.32
C ILE A 121 9.66 0.76 -6.57
N SER A 122 8.73 1.35 -7.32
CA SER A 122 7.50 1.93 -6.79
C SER A 122 6.36 1.64 -7.77
N SER A 123 5.11 1.72 -7.31
CA SER A 123 3.96 1.55 -8.20
C SER A 123 3.99 2.59 -9.33
N SER A 124 4.36 3.84 -9.02
CA SER A 124 4.49 4.89 -10.03
C SER A 124 5.57 4.60 -11.06
N SER A 125 6.74 4.10 -10.63
CA SER A 125 7.82 3.73 -11.55
C SER A 125 7.44 2.54 -12.43
N LEU A 126 6.71 1.57 -11.88
CA LEU A 126 6.18 0.43 -12.64
C LEU A 126 5.19 0.89 -13.70
N LYS A 127 4.25 1.76 -13.34
CA LYS A 127 3.28 2.33 -14.28
C LYS A 127 3.98 3.04 -15.44
N LYS A 128 4.99 3.85 -15.13
CA LYS A 128 5.79 4.54 -16.13
C LYS A 128 6.52 3.57 -17.06
N THR A 129 7.17 2.57 -16.48
CA THR A 129 7.91 1.56 -17.26
C THR A 129 6.97 0.80 -18.20
N ILE A 130 5.80 0.39 -17.70
CA ILE A 130 4.79 -0.31 -18.52
C ILE A 130 4.34 0.58 -19.68
N TYR A 131 4.02 1.84 -19.39
CA TYR A 131 3.57 2.78 -20.41
C TYR A 131 4.66 3.00 -21.48
N ASP A 132 5.88 3.31 -21.06
CA ASP A 132 6.99 3.60 -21.97
C ASP A 132 7.34 2.38 -22.83
N THR A 133 7.38 1.19 -22.22
CA THR A 133 7.70 -0.06 -22.92
C THR A 133 6.59 -0.43 -23.91
N TYR A 134 5.34 -0.30 -23.50
CA TYR A 134 4.20 -0.62 -24.35
C TYR A 134 4.09 0.36 -25.52
N ASP A 135 4.26 1.66 -25.27
CA ASP A 135 4.23 2.70 -26.29
C ASP A 135 5.34 2.49 -27.35
N LYS A 136 6.56 2.19 -26.90
CA LYS A 136 7.66 1.82 -27.80
C LYS A 136 7.32 0.61 -28.66
N HIS A 137 6.74 -0.42 -28.05
CA HIS A 137 6.38 -1.66 -28.75
C HIS A 137 5.32 -1.39 -29.81
N LEU A 138 4.28 -0.62 -29.48
CA LEU A 138 3.24 -0.23 -30.43
C LEU A 138 3.80 0.55 -31.61
N LYS A 139 4.68 1.52 -31.38
CA LYS A 139 5.32 2.32 -32.42
C LYS A 139 6.18 1.44 -33.34
N ALA A 140 6.92 0.50 -32.77
CA ALA A 140 7.72 -0.45 -33.56
C ALA A 140 6.86 -1.35 -34.46
N VAL A 141 5.72 -1.84 -33.92
CA VAL A 141 4.78 -2.66 -34.69
C VAL A 141 4.09 -1.86 -35.79
N GLN A 142 3.80 -0.58 -35.59
CA GLN A 142 3.21 0.29 -36.61
C GLN A 142 4.18 0.64 -37.74
N GLN A 143 5.49 0.61 -37.49
CA GLN A 143 6.53 0.86 -38.47
C GLN A 143 6.86 -0.39 -39.32
N THR A 144 6.55 -1.58 -38.83
CA THR A 144 6.59 -2.81 -39.58
C THR A 144 5.23 -3.02 -40.27
N LYS A 145 5.21 -3.76 -41.41
CA LYS A 145 3.97 -4.01 -42.17
C LYS A 145 2.82 -4.34 -41.24
N PRO A 146 1.63 -3.72 -41.44
CA PRO A 146 0.47 -4.04 -40.63
C PRO A 146 0.19 -5.54 -40.71
N LEU A 147 0.11 -6.18 -39.53
CA LEU A 147 -0.37 -7.53 -39.42
C LEU A 147 -1.83 -7.54 -39.87
N THR A 148 -2.05 -8.06 -41.09
CA THR A 148 -3.40 -8.31 -41.55
C THR A 148 -3.93 -9.50 -40.76
N ILE A 149 -4.72 -9.24 -39.74
CA ILE A 149 -5.46 -10.30 -39.07
C ILE A 149 -6.55 -10.74 -40.04
N LYS A 150 -6.32 -11.86 -40.70
CA LYS A 150 -7.40 -12.53 -41.44
C LYS A 150 -8.38 -13.06 -40.41
N LYS A 151 -9.56 -12.46 -40.39
CA LYS A 151 -10.68 -13.03 -39.65
C LYS A 151 -11.10 -14.37 -40.24
#